data_9da35f5c2765205c57106ba4e5ed308a
#
_entry.id   9da35f5c2765205c57106ba4e5ed308a
#
_cell.length_a   1.000
_cell.length_b   1.000
_cell.length_c   1.000
_cell.angle_alpha   90.00
_cell.angle_beta   90.00
_cell.angle_gamma   90.00
#
_symmetry.space_group_name_H-M   'P 1'
#
loop_
_entity.id
_entity.type
_entity.pdbx_description
1 polymer ?
#
loop_
_entity_poly.entity_id
_entity_poly.type
_entity_poly.pdbx_seq_one_letter_code
_entity_poly.pdbx_strand_id
1 'polypeptide(L)'
;MRSFKFVLLVSALFGLTTISFPAQAVWTEPINPIPSYGINIVDSFFNTGEHVSRLEGGPDVKPGEFPARVLCKKYGVAPCDNPDWTYSGYFLLPTCTADIREWCVEGLALSQSGQRVEAQYIRAVESELLSADPSVDMPPGASKSLWNVPGFKNSSGETTYATYVMISGHKAKNSKFAINNFRAMVIPYELRTGNVYERAFTEMTTTPNGQSIVSIRGSHPDCVWTETAKCGAIVDFAPGVRAELSLRLGNNVTGWMMGRLEQPEISVTPISTSQNRLVIKAAPATIPKFYASVPKSSANETVTAWVKKTANPGTDPNVMNVLANNYPIDALIAFAPVVNDMAVATISTWSVNSVDSGMGSRCLNDSTRLLGLVTTNALIYQGNAPGFTDGALDYKVAGVHFNPDKSEFSGQYNLTMRSDVARCLYGFSNAPLQATVTVTYGGGEAKIATQNMTESDGWLKLNAAGFTFSAPTIRVKLSQPKVEPAVAPAPTAQPVASAPV
;
A
#
# COMPACT_ATOMS: atom_id res chain seq x y z
N MET A 1 44.03 71.29 8.50
CA MET A 1 42.80 70.84 7.88
C MET A 1 42.98 69.37 7.52
N ARG A 2 42.48 68.44 8.36
CA ARG A 2 42.51 66.98 8.13
C ARG A 2 41.07 66.51 8.09
N SER A 3 40.63 66.05 6.91
CA SER A 3 39.30 65.45 6.71
C SER A 3 39.26 64.03 7.29
N PHE A 4 38.34 63.80 8.22
CA PHE A 4 37.97 62.44 8.69
C PHE A 4 36.86 61.88 7.78
N LYS A 5 37.13 60.77 7.12
CA LYS A 5 36.11 59.96 6.42
C LYS A 5 35.50 58.98 7.39
N PHE A 6 34.22 59.13 7.69
CA PHE A 6 33.40 58.15 8.37
C PHE A 6 33.03 57.00 7.42
N VAL A 7 33.42 55.77 7.73
CA VAL A 7 32.96 54.58 7.06
C VAL A 7 31.77 54.03 7.87
N LEU A 8 30.57 54.12 7.31
CA LEU A 8 29.39 53.44 7.86
C LEU A 8 29.43 51.94 7.47
N LEU A 9 29.61 51.06 8.47
CA LEU A 9 29.36 49.64 8.35
C LEU A 9 27.83 49.39 8.47
N VAL A 10 27.21 49.04 7.36
CA VAL A 10 25.82 48.53 7.35
C VAL A 10 25.85 47.03 7.60
N SER A 11 25.54 46.64 8.81
CA SER A 11 25.32 45.23 9.17
C SER A 11 23.95 44.79 8.67
N ALA A 12 23.90 44.06 7.56
CA ALA A 12 22.68 43.40 7.08
C ALA A 12 22.37 42.20 8.00
N LEU A 13 21.42 42.36 8.92
CA LEU A 13 20.79 41.24 9.59
C LEU A 13 19.92 40.51 8.57
N PHE A 14 20.38 39.35 8.07
CA PHE A 14 19.51 38.38 7.40
C PHE A 14 18.64 37.73 8.48
N GLY A 15 17.42 38.22 8.63
CA GLY A 15 16.37 37.54 9.37
C GLY A 15 16.00 36.28 8.62
N LEU A 16 16.39 35.11 9.15
CA LEU A 16 15.82 33.82 8.75
C LEU A 16 14.34 33.84 9.18
N THR A 17 13.47 34.26 8.27
CA THR A 17 12.05 33.96 8.38
C THR A 17 11.87 32.45 8.15
N THR A 18 11.68 31.73 9.23
CA THR A 18 11.15 30.35 9.15
C THR A 18 9.77 30.44 8.51
N ILE A 19 9.68 30.08 7.25
CA ILE A 19 8.40 29.88 6.59
C ILE A 19 7.82 28.61 7.22
N SER A 20 6.98 28.79 8.25
CA SER A 20 6.13 27.70 8.75
C SER A 20 5.07 27.48 7.67
N PHE A 21 5.23 26.40 6.91
CA PHE A 21 4.13 25.89 6.09
C PHE A 21 3.00 25.52 7.03
N PRO A 22 1.77 26.01 6.83
CA PRO A 22 0.64 25.55 7.60
C PRO A 22 0.54 24.03 7.40
N ALA A 23 0.36 23.27 8.50
CA ALA A 23 0.02 21.87 8.44
C ALA A 23 -1.16 21.74 7.47
N GLN A 24 -0.99 20.99 6.38
CA GLN A 24 -2.08 20.78 5.43
C GLN A 24 -3.18 20.07 6.20
N ALA A 25 -4.30 20.75 6.40
CA ALA A 25 -5.48 20.13 6.98
C ALA A 25 -5.84 18.90 6.14
N VAL A 26 -6.14 17.79 6.80
CA VAL A 26 -6.68 16.62 6.11
C VAL A 26 -7.85 17.08 5.25
N TRP A 27 -7.73 16.87 3.94
CA TRP A 27 -8.77 17.30 3.01
C TRP A 27 -10.08 16.57 3.35
N THR A 28 -11.13 17.34 3.58
CA THR A 28 -12.48 16.82 3.84
C THR A 28 -13.34 17.02 2.60
N GLU A 29 -14.19 16.03 2.31
CA GLU A 29 -15.12 16.11 1.19
C GLU A 29 -16.09 17.29 1.37
N PRO A 30 -16.22 18.18 0.37
CA PRO A 30 -17.13 19.33 0.46
C PRO A 30 -18.58 18.87 0.55
N ILE A 31 -19.35 19.44 1.47
CA ILE A 31 -20.80 19.28 1.48
C ILE A 31 -21.37 20.14 0.32
N ASN A 32 -21.89 19.48 -0.70
CA ASN A 32 -22.48 20.15 -1.84
C ASN A 32 -23.99 20.37 -1.62
N PRO A 33 -24.46 21.60 -1.40
CA PRO A 33 -25.87 21.89 -1.14
C PRO A 33 -26.77 21.77 -2.39
N ILE A 34 -26.15 21.68 -3.58
CA ILE A 34 -26.87 21.58 -4.86
C ILE A 34 -26.83 20.12 -5.32
N PRO A 35 -27.97 19.55 -5.80
CA PRO A 35 -27.97 18.20 -6.38
C PRO A 35 -26.90 18.09 -7.49
N SER A 36 -25.92 17.24 -7.28
CA SER A 36 -24.73 17.13 -8.13
C SER A 36 -24.41 15.67 -8.43
N TYR A 37 -23.91 15.40 -9.63
CA TYR A 37 -23.19 14.16 -9.90
C TYR A 37 -21.73 14.34 -9.50
N GLY A 38 -21.17 13.34 -8.83
CA GLY A 38 -19.75 13.41 -8.44
C GLY A 38 -19.16 12.05 -8.17
N ILE A 39 -17.81 12.04 -8.11
CA ILE A 39 -17.05 10.90 -7.66
C ILE A 39 -15.96 11.33 -6.68
N ASN A 40 -15.68 10.43 -5.74
CA ASN A 40 -14.54 10.45 -4.87
C ASN A 40 -13.75 9.16 -5.14
N ILE A 41 -12.52 9.28 -5.65
CA ILE A 41 -11.66 8.12 -5.85
C ILE A 41 -10.97 7.81 -4.54
N VAL A 42 -11.34 6.68 -3.95
CA VAL A 42 -10.87 6.24 -2.63
C VAL A 42 -9.84 5.13 -2.82
N ASP A 43 -8.68 5.34 -2.25
CA ASP A 43 -7.69 4.27 -2.17
C ASP A 43 -8.12 3.25 -1.11
N SER A 44 -8.21 1.98 -1.50
CA SER A 44 -8.55 0.89 -0.57
C SER A 44 -7.53 0.73 0.57
N PHE A 45 -6.31 1.24 0.38
CA PHE A 45 -5.27 1.24 1.42
C PHE A 45 -5.55 2.22 2.57
N PHE A 46 -6.33 3.28 2.31
CA PHE A 46 -6.76 4.20 3.37
C PHE A 46 -7.97 3.71 4.15
N ASN A 47 -8.64 2.69 3.67
CA ASN A 47 -9.74 2.13 4.42
C ASN A 47 -9.20 1.35 5.63
N THR A 48 -8.86 2.09 6.69
CA THR A 48 -8.54 1.55 8.01
C THR A 48 -9.81 1.05 8.71
N GLY A 49 -10.83 0.66 7.95
CA GLY A 49 -12.17 0.31 8.44
C GLY A 49 -12.19 -0.78 9.51
N GLU A 50 -11.13 -1.60 9.56
CA GLU A 50 -10.92 -2.52 10.64
C GLU A 50 -10.16 -1.83 11.79
N HIS A 51 -10.88 -1.20 12.69
CA HIS A 51 -10.28 -0.55 13.86
C HIS A 51 -10.00 -1.51 15.00
N VAL A 52 -10.66 -2.66 15.02
CA VAL A 52 -10.59 -3.69 16.06
C VAL A 52 -10.49 -5.07 15.43
N SER A 53 -9.80 -5.98 16.12
CA SER A 53 -9.80 -7.39 15.75
C SER A 53 -11.15 -8.00 16.01
N ARG A 54 -11.58 -8.92 15.11
CA ARG A 54 -12.82 -9.66 15.28
C ARG A 54 -12.71 -11.08 14.72
N LEU A 55 -13.45 -11.98 15.32
CA LEU A 55 -13.67 -13.34 14.84
C LEU A 55 -15.19 -13.58 14.82
N GLU A 56 -15.68 -14.07 13.72
CA GLU A 56 -17.09 -14.37 13.49
C GLU A 56 -17.26 -15.85 13.17
N GLY A 57 -18.21 -16.52 13.81
CA GLY A 57 -18.56 -17.90 13.51
C GLY A 57 -20.01 -18.04 13.08
N GLY A 58 -20.31 -19.03 12.24
CA GLY A 58 -21.67 -19.35 11.83
C GLY A 58 -21.74 -20.56 10.92
N PRO A 59 -22.97 -21.11 10.71
CA PRO A 59 -23.16 -22.24 9.83
C PRO A 59 -22.77 -21.90 8.39
N ASP A 60 -22.31 -22.88 7.66
CA ASP A 60 -22.14 -22.78 6.22
C ASP A 60 -23.52 -22.82 5.55
N VAL A 61 -23.76 -21.91 4.62
CA VAL A 61 -25.05 -21.77 3.96
C VAL A 61 -24.89 -21.70 2.45
N LYS A 62 -25.96 -22.02 1.74
CA LYS A 62 -25.97 -21.97 0.27
C LYS A 62 -25.83 -20.53 -0.24
N PRO A 63 -25.31 -20.33 -1.45
CA PRO A 63 -25.28 -19.02 -2.10
C PRO A 63 -26.67 -18.37 -2.11
N GLY A 64 -26.76 -17.14 -1.60
CA GLY A 64 -28.01 -16.38 -1.47
C GLY A 64 -28.72 -16.52 -0.14
N GLU A 65 -28.29 -17.43 0.74
CA GLU A 65 -28.74 -17.51 2.13
C GLU A 65 -27.80 -16.67 3.01
N PHE A 66 -28.34 -16.04 4.04
CA PHE A 66 -27.57 -15.24 4.99
C PHE A 66 -27.58 -15.93 6.35
N PRO A 67 -26.45 -16.53 6.78
CA PRO A 67 -26.39 -17.23 8.05
C PRO A 67 -26.50 -16.26 9.21
N ALA A 68 -27.12 -16.71 10.29
CA ALA A 68 -26.93 -16.09 11.59
C ALA A 68 -25.48 -16.32 12.03
N ARG A 69 -24.71 -15.25 12.24
CA ARG A 69 -23.33 -15.29 12.73
C ARG A 69 -23.28 -14.79 14.16
N VAL A 70 -22.25 -15.19 14.86
CA VAL A 70 -21.94 -14.72 16.22
C VAL A 70 -20.52 -14.16 16.28
N LEU A 71 -20.31 -13.17 17.15
CA LEU A 71 -18.98 -12.70 17.48
C LEU A 71 -18.32 -13.62 18.52
N CYS A 72 -17.08 -13.98 18.24
CA CYS A 72 -16.28 -14.89 19.04
C CYS A 72 -15.23 -14.10 19.85
N LYS A 73 -15.09 -14.41 21.13
CA LYS A 73 -13.93 -13.98 21.91
C LYS A 73 -12.73 -14.91 21.75
N LYS A 74 -13.01 -16.19 21.46
CA LYS A 74 -11.99 -17.21 21.22
C LYS A 74 -12.60 -18.33 20.38
N TYR A 75 -11.83 -18.89 19.43
CA TYR A 75 -12.17 -20.11 18.72
C TYR A 75 -12.23 -21.31 19.69
N GLY A 76 -13.16 -22.24 19.48
CA GLY A 76 -13.34 -23.42 20.31
C GLY A 76 -13.95 -23.19 21.70
N VAL A 77 -14.44 -21.97 21.96
CA VAL A 77 -15.12 -21.61 23.21
C VAL A 77 -16.49 -21.00 22.87
N ALA A 78 -17.54 -21.40 23.61
CA ALA A 78 -18.89 -20.94 23.37
C ALA A 78 -18.98 -19.40 23.30
N PRO A 79 -19.72 -18.83 22.33
CA PRO A 79 -20.61 -19.50 21.36
C PRO A 79 -19.90 -20.02 20.10
N CYS A 80 -18.59 -20.03 20.03
CA CYS A 80 -17.77 -20.36 18.86
C CYS A 80 -17.04 -21.70 18.99
N ASP A 81 -17.71 -22.69 19.58
CA ASP A 81 -17.20 -24.05 19.84
C ASP A 81 -17.76 -25.09 18.86
N ASN A 82 -18.54 -24.68 17.88
CA ASN A 82 -19.11 -25.59 16.90
C ASN A 82 -18.08 -25.94 15.79
N PRO A 83 -17.61 -27.20 15.68
CA PRO A 83 -16.60 -27.59 14.70
C PRO A 83 -17.11 -27.59 13.25
N ASP A 84 -18.44 -27.61 13.07
CA ASP A 84 -19.07 -27.63 11.75
C ASP A 84 -19.29 -26.23 11.16
N TRP A 85 -18.99 -25.18 11.92
CA TRP A 85 -19.12 -23.82 11.46
C TRP A 85 -17.94 -23.35 10.63
N THR A 86 -18.21 -22.35 9.78
CA THR A 86 -17.20 -21.54 9.12
C THR A 86 -16.91 -20.32 9.97
N TYR A 87 -15.63 -19.99 10.12
CA TYR A 87 -15.16 -18.84 10.88
C TYR A 87 -14.45 -17.86 9.94
N SER A 88 -14.75 -16.58 10.07
CA SER A 88 -14.04 -15.49 9.39
C SER A 88 -13.37 -14.61 10.42
N GLY A 89 -12.13 -14.25 10.21
CA GLY A 89 -11.35 -13.47 11.15
C GLY A 89 -10.64 -12.27 10.51
N TYR A 90 -10.55 -11.20 11.30
CA TYR A 90 -9.75 -10.00 11.03
C TYR A 90 -8.89 -9.76 12.25
N PHE A 91 -7.59 -9.93 12.13
CA PHE A 91 -6.65 -9.90 13.24
C PHE A 91 -5.65 -8.76 13.05
N LEU A 92 -5.75 -7.74 13.89
CA LEU A 92 -4.71 -6.72 14.01
C LEU A 92 -3.58 -7.29 14.85
N LEU A 93 -2.40 -7.37 14.27
CA LEU A 93 -1.27 -8.04 14.92
C LEU A 93 -0.71 -7.21 16.08
N PRO A 94 -0.45 -7.83 17.24
CA PRO A 94 0.20 -7.20 18.38
C PRO A 94 1.68 -6.88 18.11
N THR A 95 2.30 -6.07 18.96
CA THR A 95 3.76 -5.98 19.05
C THR A 95 4.33 -7.28 19.63
N CYS A 96 5.49 -7.73 19.11
CA CYS A 96 6.18 -8.89 19.66
C CYS A 96 6.64 -8.65 21.09
N THR A 97 6.46 -9.66 21.96
CA THR A 97 6.91 -9.69 23.34
C THR A 97 7.61 -11.02 23.65
N ALA A 98 8.01 -11.24 24.90
CA ALA A 98 8.55 -12.53 25.34
C ALA A 98 7.53 -13.67 25.15
N ASP A 99 6.24 -13.36 25.33
CA ASP A 99 5.14 -14.33 25.23
C ASP A 99 4.52 -14.40 23.83
N ILE A 100 4.61 -13.32 23.03
CA ILE A 100 4.08 -13.23 21.67
C ILE A 100 5.26 -13.18 20.71
N ARG A 101 5.62 -14.35 20.17
CA ARG A 101 6.79 -14.50 19.29
C ARG A 101 6.42 -14.73 17.82
N GLU A 102 5.14 -14.95 17.55
CA GLU A 102 4.57 -15.30 16.25
C GLU A 102 3.45 -14.33 15.91
N TRP A 103 3.28 -14.04 14.64
CA TRP A 103 2.22 -13.14 14.17
C TRP A 103 2.23 -11.79 14.90
N CYS A 104 3.35 -11.09 14.81
CA CYS A 104 3.51 -9.83 15.54
C CYS A 104 4.37 -8.80 14.81
N VAL A 105 4.22 -7.55 15.19
CA VAL A 105 5.08 -6.43 14.78
C VAL A 105 6.35 -6.47 15.60
N GLU A 106 7.49 -6.78 14.98
CA GLU A 106 8.78 -6.89 15.68
C GLU A 106 9.37 -5.51 15.95
N GLY A 107 9.18 -4.54 15.04
CA GLY A 107 9.68 -3.18 15.24
C GLY A 107 9.36 -2.26 14.08
N LEU A 108 9.52 -0.98 14.36
CA LEU A 108 9.45 0.12 13.41
C LEU A 108 10.74 0.93 13.54
N ALA A 109 11.33 1.35 12.42
CA ALA A 109 12.39 2.34 12.40
C ALA A 109 12.13 3.38 11.31
N LEU A 110 12.61 4.60 11.52
CA LEU A 110 12.63 5.63 10.49
C LEU A 110 14.05 6.02 10.13
N SER A 111 14.25 6.41 8.89
CA SER A 111 15.53 6.92 8.43
C SER A 111 15.36 8.14 7.51
N GLN A 112 16.31 9.08 7.59
CA GLN A 112 16.37 10.27 6.76
C GLN A 112 17.82 10.75 6.69
N SER A 113 18.31 11.10 5.50
CA SER A 113 19.68 11.63 5.31
C SER A 113 20.79 10.80 5.95
N GLY A 114 20.66 9.46 5.93
CA GLY A 114 21.66 8.53 6.50
C GLY A 114 21.49 8.26 8.01
N GLN A 115 20.73 9.04 8.73
CA GLN A 115 20.36 8.76 10.12
C GLN A 115 19.23 7.73 10.16
N ARG A 116 19.34 6.68 11.01
CA ARG A 116 18.31 5.69 11.28
C ARG A 116 18.05 5.64 12.78
N VAL A 117 16.77 5.66 13.17
CA VAL A 117 16.34 5.61 14.58
C VAL A 117 15.25 4.55 14.73
N GLU A 118 15.43 3.67 15.70
CA GLU A 118 14.41 2.71 16.12
C GLU A 118 13.27 3.43 16.84
N ALA A 119 12.04 3.07 16.51
CA ALA A 119 10.87 3.55 17.18
C ALA A 119 10.76 2.93 18.60
N GLN A 120 10.34 3.74 19.53
CA GLN A 120 10.02 3.33 20.89
C GLN A 120 8.52 2.96 20.95
N TYR A 121 8.23 1.72 21.32
CA TYR A 121 6.85 1.29 21.55
C TYR A 121 6.24 2.07 22.70
N ILE A 122 5.07 2.68 22.48
CA ILE A 122 4.34 3.40 23.52
C ILE A 122 3.33 2.46 24.18
N ARG A 123 2.36 1.95 23.38
CA ARG A 123 1.29 1.06 23.83
C ARG A 123 0.48 0.55 22.63
N ALA A 124 -0.36 -0.43 22.88
CA ALA A 124 -1.47 -0.74 21.98
C ALA A 124 -2.65 0.23 22.18
N VAL A 125 -3.47 0.43 21.17
CA VAL A 125 -4.78 1.10 21.31
C VAL A 125 -5.70 0.17 22.10
N GLU A 126 -6.57 0.71 22.92
CA GLU A 126 -7.55 -0.10 23.65
C GLU A 126 -8.47 -0.88 22.71
N SER A 127 -8.49 -2.19 22.85
CA SER A 127 -9.38 -3.09 22.11
C SER A 127 -9.55 -4.42 22.84
N GLU A 128 -10.54 -5.21 22.43
CA GLU A 128 -10.64 -6.59 22.87
C GLU A 128 -9.52 -7.44 22.23
N LEU A 129 -8.90 -8.32 23.02
CA LEU A 129 -7.87 -9.22 22.56
C LEU A 129 -8.48 -10.55 22.14
N LEU A 130 -8.03 -11.07 21.00
CA LEU A 130 -8.35 -12.42 20.51
C LEU A 130 -7.13 -13.31 20.70
N SER A 131 -7.31 -14.45 21.34
CA SER A 131 -6.22 -15.42 21.53
C SER A 131 -5.88 -16.11 20.23
N ALA A 132 -4.59 -16.33 19.98
CA ALA A 132 -4.15 -17.22 18.93
C ALA A 132 -4.62 -18.66 19.18
N ASP A 133 -4.80 -19.41 18.11
CA ASP A 133 -4.96 -20.87 18.18
C ASP A 133 -4.02 -21.56 17.17
N PRO A 134 -2.82 -21.98 17.62
CA PRO A 134 -1.84 -22.62 16.75
C PRO A 134 -2.31 -23.96 16.16
N SER A 135 -3.27 -24.64 16.80
CA SER A 135 -3.79 -25.93 16.31
C SER A 135 -4.50 -25.80 14.97
N VAL A 136 -5.04 -24.61 14.70
CA VAL A 136 -5.74 -24.29 13.46
C VAL A 136 -5.07 -23.15 12.67
N ASP A 137 -3.83 -22.78 13.00
CA ASP A 137 -3.05 -21.70 12.38
C ASP A 137 -3.73 -20.32 12.49
N MET A 138 -4.54 -20.09 13.51
CA MET A 138 -5.26 -18.83 13.72
C MET A 138 -4.37 -17.82 14.46
N PRO A 139 -4.10 -16.64 13.89
CA PRO A 139 -3.24 -15.65 14.53
C PRO A 139 -3.90 -14.97 15.74
N PRO A 140 -3.12 -14.32 16.62
CA PRO A 140 -3.68 -13.48 17.68
C PRO A 140 -4.29 -12.22 17.08
N GLY A 141 -5.33 -11.70 17.70
CA GLY A 141 -5.89 -10.40 17.39
C GLY A 141 -5.70 -9.44 18.55
N ALA A 142 -5.16 -8.27 18.26
CA ALA A 142 -4.98 -7.18 19.21
C ALA A 142 -5.54 -5.88 18.63
N SER A 143 -4.72 -4.84 18.60
CA SER A 143 -5.04 -3.53 18.03
C SER A 143 -3.81 -2.93 17.37
N LYS A 144 -3.96 -1.70 16.88
CA LYS A 144 -2.86 -0.90 16.35
C LYS A 144 -1.84 -0.61 17.44
N SER A 145 -0.56 -0.65 17.08
CA SER A 145 0.55 -0.30 17.98
C SER A 145 0.97 1.13 17.75
N LEU A 146 1.17 1.88 18.84
CA LEU A 146 1.59 3.27 18.83
C LEU A 146 3.06 3.38 19.17
N TRP A 147 3.76 4.26 18.46
CA TRP A 147 5.20 4.41 18.49
C TRP A 147 5.61 5.88 18.60
N ASN A 148 6.70 6.14 19.31
CA ASN A 148 7.42 7.40 19.27
C ASN A 148 8.75 7.19 18.55
N VAL A 149 9.09 8.07 17.60
CA VAL A 149 10.38 8.02 16.90
C VAL A 149 11.14 9.30 17.18
N PRO A 150 12.04 9.30 18.20
CA PRO A 150 12.74 10.51 18.63
C PRO A 150 13.48 11.20 17.47
N GLY A 151 13.26 12.50 17.31
CA GLY A 151 13.90 13.31 16.27
C GLY A 151 13.24 13.24 14.89
N PHE A 152 12.31 12.32 14.62
CA PHE A 152 11.58 12.22 13.37
C PHE A 152 10.17 12.81 13.51
N LYS A 153 10.07 14.10 13.21
CA LYS A 153 8.79 14.82 13.22
C LYS A 153 8.00 14.48 11.96
N ASN A 154 6.69 14.30 12.10
CA ASN A 154 5.75 14.24 10.99
C ASN A 154 5.32 15.66 10.56
N SER A 155 4.37 15.81 9.65
CA SER A 155 3.94 17.13 9.14
C SER A 155 3.27 18.01 10.18
N SER A 156 2.73 17.44 11.27
CA SER A 156 2.20 18.24 12.41
C SER A 156 3.26 18.68 13.42
N GLY A 157 4.50 18.18 13.28
CA GLY A 157 5.58 18.45 14.21
C GLY A 157 5.71 17.42 15.35
N GLU A 158 4.80 16.44 15.41
CA GLU A 158 4.82 15.32 16.37
C GLU A 158 5.78 14.22 15.92
N THR A 159 6.24 13.39 16.86
CA THR A 159 7.11 12.22 16.62
C THR A 159 6.35 10.90 16.71
N THR A 160 5.04 10.95 16.56
CA THR A 160 4.11 9.86 16.80
C THR A 160 3.68 9.16 15.49
N TYR A 161 3.73 7.83 15.53
CA TYR A 161 3.39 6.94 14.43
C TYR A 161 2.57 5.76 14.94
N ALA A 162 1.71 5.22 14.08
CA ALA A 162 0.97 3.99 14.33
C ALA A 162 1.35 2.93 13.31
N THR A 163 1.41 1.67 13.74
CA THR A 163 1.42 0.53 12.82
C THR A 163 0.05 -0.13 12.81
N TYR A 164 -0.45 -0.34 11.61
CA TYR A 164 -1.64 -1.12 11.33
C TYR A 164 -1.20 -2.34 10.53
N VAL A 165 -1.23 -3.52 11.15
CA VAL A 165 -0.88 -4.78 10.49
C VAL A 165 -2.05 -5.73 10.67
N MET A 166 -2.69 -6.14 9.58
CA MET A 166 -3.90 -6.91 9.58
C MET A 166 -3.74 -8.19 8.76
N ILE A 167 -4.19 -9.29 9.33
CA ILE A 167 -4.42 -10.55 8.65
C ILE A 167 -5.92 -10.80 8.62
N SER A 168 -6.48 -11.10 7.46
CA SER A 168 -7.83 -11.62 7.38
C SER A 168 -7.88 -12.94 6.64
N GLY A 169 -8.88 -13.75 6.98
CA GLY A 169 -9.03 -15.07 6.41
C GLY A 169 -10.26 -15.78 6.91
N HIS A 170 -10.31 -17.05 6.56
CA HIS A 170 -11.42 -17.92 6.97
C HIS A 170 -10.91 -19.32 7.32
N LYS A 171 -11.68 -20.00 8.15
CA LYS A 171 -11.53 -21.40 8.49
C LYS A 171 -12.83 -22.12 8.16
N ALA A 172 -12.81 -23.01 7.19
CA ALA A 172 -13.92 -23.90 6.89
C ALA A 172 -13.91 -25.12 7.84
N LYS A 173 -14.99 -25.91 7.82
CA LYS A 173 -15.07 -27.19 8.52
C LYS A 173 -13.84 -28.07 8.17
N ASN A 174 -13.23 -28.68 9.18
CA ASN A 174 -12.08 -29.59 9.06
C ASN A 174 -10.85 -29.00 8.37
N SER A 175 -10.74 -27.65 8.24
CA SER A 175 -9.58 -26.99 7.68
C SER A 175 -8.82 -26.19 8.75
N LYS A 176 -7.60 -25.80 8.42
CA LYS A 176 -6.87 -24.74 9.11
C LYS A 176 -7.35 -23.36 8.63
N PHE A 177 -6.98 -22.31 9.35
CA PHE A 177 -7.27 -20.94 8.96
C PHE A 177 -6.46 -20.59 7.70
N ALA A 178 -7.16 -20.25 6.64
CA ALA A 178 -6.58 -19.82 5.38
C ALA A 178 -6.54 -18.31 5.31
N ILE A 179 -5.37 -17.73 5.03
CA ILE A 179 -5.21 -16.29 4.88
C ILE A 179 -5.72 -15.87 3.52
N ASN A 180 -6.62 -14.89 3.50
CA ASN A 180 -7.13 -14.26 2.28
C ASN A 180 -6.43 -12.93 2.00
N ASN A 181 -6.09 -12.18 3.05
CA ASN A 181 -5.48 -10.87 2.89
C ASN A 181 -4.49 -10.59 4.04
N PHE A 182 -3.38 -10.00 3.66
CA PHE A 182 -2.41 -9.36 4.54
C PHE A 182 -2.35 -7.87 4.19
N ARG A 183 -2.34 -7.01 5.19
CA ARG A 183 -2.17 -5.56 5.03
C ARG A 183 -1.24 -5.02 6.10
N ALA A 184 -0.32 -4.15 5.71
CA ALA A 184 0.54 -3.43 6.66
C ALA A 184 0.66 -1.96 6.27
N MET A 185 0.59 -1.08 7.28
CA MET A 185 0.71 0.37 7.12
C MET A 185 1.54 0.95 8.26
N VAL A 186 2.30 1.99 7.92
CA VAL A 186 2.90 2.91 8.88
C VAL A 186 2.22 4.26 8.68
N ILE A 187 1.66 4.83 9.73
CA ILE A 187 0.79 6.01 9.65
C ILE A 187 1.25 7.04 10.67
N PRO A 188 1.77 8.20 10.24
CA PRO A 188 2.02 9.32 11.14
C PRO A 188 0.70 9.90 11.64
N TYR A 189 0.64 10.30 12.90
CA TYR A 189 -0.56 10.91 13.47
C TYR A 189 -0.24 12.04 14.43
N GLU A 190 -1.22 12.92 14.65
CA GLU A 190 -1.25 13.88 15.73
C GLU A 190 -2.36 13.53 16.71
N LEU A 191 -2.16 13.81 18.00
CA LEU A 191 -3.19 13.60 19.01
C LEU A 191 -4.23 14.72 18.95
N ARG A 192 -5.50 14.36 18.69
CA ARG A 192 -6.66 15.25 18.85
C ARG A 192 -7.52 14.81 20.01
N THR A 193 -8.13 15.78 20.70
CA THR A 193 -9.05 15.55 21.78
C THR A 193 -10.40 16.20 21.49
N GLY A 194 -11.49 15.58 21.94
CA GLY A 194 -12.84 16.11 21.76
C GLY A 194 -13.92 15.06 22.02
N ASN A 195 -15.06 15.51 22.50
CA ASN A 195 -16.17 14.63 22.88
C ASN A 195 -16.85 13.91 21.70
N VAL A 196 -16.45 14.22 20.47
CA VAL A 196 -16.93 13.53 19.26
C VAL A 196 -16.23 12.19 19.03
N TYR A 197 -15.13 11.92 19.73
CA TYR A 197 -14.37 10.68 19.57
C TYR A 197 -14.83 9.66 20.59
N GLU A 198 -15.11 8.46 20.11
CA GLU A 198 -15.53 7.31 20.91
C GLU A 198 -14.56 6.15 20.68
N ARG A 199 -14.43 5.26 21.66
CA ARG A 199 -13.66 4.03 21.48
C ARG A 199 -14.28 3.19 20.37
N ALA A 200 -13.45 2.73 19.42
CA ALA A 200 -13.93 1.82 18.39
C ALA A 200 -14.20 0.43 18.96
N PHE A 201 -15.34 -0.16 18.56
CA PHE A 201 -15.74 -1.51 18.91
C PHE A 201 -16.55 -2.17 17.79
N THR A 202 -16.64 -3.49 17.83
CA THR A 202 -17.45 -4.27 16.90
C THR A 202 -18.82 -4.55 17.50
N GLU A 203 -19.86 -4.27 16.75
CA GLU A 203 -21.26 -4.58 17.10
C GLU A 203 -21.86 -5.53 16.06
N MET A 204 -22.60 -6.49 16.50
CA MET A 204 -23.38 -7.37 15.63
C MET A 204 -24.87 -7.09 15.82
N THR A 205 -25.57 -6.80 14.73
CA THR A 205 -27.01 -6.58 14.70
C THR A 205 -27.66 -7.63 13.80
N THR A 206 -28.85 -8.11 14.19
CA THR A 206 -29.63 -9.01 13.36
C THR A 206 -30.77 -8.24 12.74
N THR A 207 -30.86 -8.28 11.43
CA THR A 207 -31.95 -7.65 10.67
C THR A 207 -33.26 -8.43 10.83
N PRO A 208 -34.43 -7.84 10.53
CA PRO A 208 -35.71 -8.55 10.64
C PRO A 208 -35.83 -9.83 9.83
N ASN A 209 -35.05 -9.96 8.75
CA ASN A 209 -35.01 -11.18 7.93
C ASN A 209 -33.95 -12.22 8.43
N GLY A 210 -33.39 -12.03 9.63
CA GLY A 210 -32.46 -12.96 10.25
C GLY A 210 -30.98 -12.81 9.83
N GLN A 211 -30.65 -11.87 8.95
CA GLN A 211 -29.27 -11.60 8.54
C GLN A 211 -28.49 -10.94 9.67
N SER A 212 -27.31 -11.47 10.00
CA SER A 212 -26.37 -10.83 10.91
C SER A 212 -25.49 -9.84 10.17
N ILE A 213 -25.45 -8.60 10.64
CA ILE A 213 -24.61 -7.52 10.12
C ILE A 213 -23.60 -7.13 11.20
N VAL A 214 -22.32 -7.17 10.84
CA VAL A 214 -21.24 -6.68 11.71
C VAL A 214 -20.94 -5.24 11.32
N SER A 215 -20.97 -4.35 12.30
CA SER A 215 -20.66 -2.93 12.17
C SER A 215 -19.51 -2.56 13.09
N ILE A 216 -18.66 -1.65 12.63
CA ILE A 216 -17.67 -1.02 13.50
C ILE A 216 -18.22 0.33 13.92
N ARG A 217 -18.31 0.55 15.23
CA ARG A 217 -18.77 1.78 15.86
C ARG A 217 -17.58 2.54 16.45
N GLY A 218 -17.76 3.83 16.69
CA GLY A 218 -16.74 4.68 17.30
C GLY A 218 -15.54 5.02 16.41
N SER A 219 -15.49 4.50 15.17
CA SER A 219 -14.46 4.88 14.21
C SER A 219 -14.72 6.27 13.64
N HIS A 220 -13.64 6.99 13.30
CA HIS A 220 -13.73 8.30 12.66
C HIS A 220 -12.83 8.28 11.40
N PRO A 221 -13.29 8.80 10.24
CA PRO A 221 -12.57 8.67 8.97
C PRO A 221 -11.19 9.33 8.95
N ASP A 222 -11.00 10.39 9.74
CA ASP A 222 -9.74 11.12 9.80
C ASP A 222 -8.76 10.55 10.84
N CYS A 223 -9.17 9.49 11.56
CA CYS A 223 -8.38 8.94 12.66
C CYS A 223 -7.84 7.55 12.33
N VAL A 224 -6.54 7.34 12.54
CA VAL A 224 -5.96 6.00 12.50
C VAL A 224 -6.41 5.14 13.68
N TRP A 225 -6.71 5.77 14.81
CA TRP A 225 -7.28 5.13 15.99
C TRP A 225 -8.19 6.11 16.74
N THR A 226 -9.15 5.58 17.52
CA THR A 226 -10.05 6.33 18.37
C THR A 226 -10.16 5.66 19.75
N GLU A 227 -10.23 6.48 20.78
CA GLU A 227 -10.58 6.14 22.15
C GLU A 227 -11.54 7.21 22.69
N THR A 228 -12.09 7.01 23.85
CA THR A 228 -12.98 8.00 24.49
C THR A 228 -12.30 9.36 24.59
N ALA A 229 -12.88 10.35 23.93
CA ALA A 229 -12.41 11.74 23.85
C ALA A 229 -11.03 11.94 23.20
N LYS A 230 -10.52 10.95 22.45
CA LYS A 230 -9.20 11.01 21.81
C LYS A 230 -9.21 10.38 20.43
N CYS A 231 -8.38 10.94 19.55
CA CYS A 231 -8.16 10.45 18.19
C CYS A 231 -6.69 10.66 17.80
N GLY A 232 -6.09 9.64 17.17
CA GLY A 232 -4.86 9.81 16.41
C GLY A 232 -5.22 10.26 15.01
N ALA A 233 -5.25 11.57 14.76
CA ALA A 233 -5.59 12.11 13.46
C ALA A 233 -4.46 11.87 12.47
N ILE A 234 -4.79 11.34 11.28
CA ILE A 234 -3.83 11.02 10.23
C ILE A 234 -3.20 12.32 9.70
N VAL A 235 -1.88 12.34 9.58
CA VAL A 235 -1.10 13.44 9.01
C VAL A 235 -0.08 12.89 8.00
N ASP A 236 0.61 13.77 7.28
CA ASP A 236 1.62 13.35 6.31
C ASP A 236 2.98 13.03 6.98
N PHE A 237 3.76 12.19 6.32
CA PHE A 237 5.18 12.03 6.64
C PHE A 237 5.94 13.31 6.34
N ALA A 238 7.03 13.56 7.08
CA ALA A 238 7.97 14.57 6.66
C ALA A 238 8.68 14.18 5.35
N PRO A 239 9.05 15.16 4.50
CA PRO A 239 9.76 14.89 3.26
C PRO A 239 11.07 14.12 3.48
N GLY A 240 11.36 13.15 2.62
CA GLY A 240 12.61 12.37 2.63
C GLY A 240 12.71 11.31 3.73
N VAL A 241 11.67 11.08 4.52
CA VAL A 241 11.61 9.99 5.50
C VAL A 241 11.40 8.66 4.79
N ARG A 242 12.11 7.63 5.23
CA ARG A 242 11.88 6.21 4.89
C ARG A 242 11.48 5.46 6.14
N ALA A 243 10.44 4.65 6.07
CA ALA A 243 10.05 3.76 7.15
C ALA A 243 10.50 2.32 6.88
N GLU A 244 10.91 1.64 7.94
CA GLU A 244 11.28 0.23 7.96
C GLU A 244 10.41 -0.50 8.97
N LEU A 245 9.56 -1.40 8.48
CA LEU A 245 8.67 -2.21 9.29
C LEU A 245 9.15 -3.66 9.30
N SER A 246 9.38 -4.21 10.50
CA SER A 246 9.80 -5.59 10.72
C SER A 246 8.66 -6.38 11.33
N LEU A 247 8.34 -7.52 10.74
CA LEU A 247 7.21 -8.39 11.10
C LEU A 247 7.67 -9.83 11.27
N ARG A 248 7.04 -10.56 12.20
CA ARG A 248 7.09 -12.02 12.25
C ARG A 248 5.74 -12.56 11.81
N LEU A 249 5.75 -13.25 10.70
CA LEU A 249 4.54 -13.77 10.05
C LEU A 249 4.66 -15.26 9.81
N GLY A 250 3.53 -15.95 9.72
CA GLY A 250 3.51 -17.32 9.22
C GLY A 250 4.04 -17.41 7.78
N ASN A 251 4.58 -18.56 7.42
CA ASN A 251 5.10 -18.81 6.08
C ASN A 251 4.00 -18.90 4.99
N ASN A 252 2.73 -18.83 5.39
CA ASN A 252 1.56 -18.78 4.53
C ASN A 252 1.14 -17.36 4.10
N VAL A 253 1.89 -16.31 4.46
CA VAL A 253 1.82 -14.99 3.81
C VAL A 253 2.68 -15.04 2.55
N THR A 254 2.05 -15.29 1.42
CA THR A 254 2.70 -15.69 0.16
C THR A 254 2.17 -14.90 -1.03
N GLY A 255 2.63 -15.22 -2.24
CA GLY A 255 2.13 -14.66 -3.48
C GLY A 255 2.67 -13.25 -3.76
N TRP A 256 1.80 -12.39 -4.24
CA TRP A 256 2.14 -11.02 -4.61
C TRP A 256 1.63 -10.01 -3.60
N MET A 257 2.36 -8.92 -3.51
CA MET A 257 1.95 -7.73 -2.76
C MET A 257 1.89 -6.52 -3.68
N MET A 258 1.05 -5.57 -3.31
CA MET A 258 0.99 -4.24 -3.88
C MET A 258 1.08 -3.20 -2.78
N GLY A 259 1.69 -2.03 -3.08
CA GLY A 259 1.88 -1.00 -2.07
C GLY A 259 1.90 0.43 -2.60
N ARG A 260 1.78 1.35 -1.66
CA ARG A 260 2.02 2.79 -1.79
C ARG A 260 3.37 3.12 -1.18
N LEU A 261 4.42 2.78 -1.90
CA LEU A 261 5.81 2.88 -1.46
C LEU A 261 6.67 3.40 -2.60
N GLU A 262 7.70 4.15 -2.25
CA GLU A 262 8.76 4.56 -3.18
C GLU A 262 10.05 3.81 -2.88
N GLN A 263 10.66 3.25 -3.94
CA GLN A 263 11.92 2.51 -3.89
C GLN A 263 11.94 1.47 -2.76
N PRO A 264 11.01 0.48 -2.76
CA PRO A 264 10.92 -0.50 -1.70
C PRO A 264 12.12 -1.45 -1.70
N GLU A 265 12.61 -1.74 -0.51
CA GLU A 265 13.52 -2.81 -0.20
C GLU A 265 12.75 -3.84 0.64
N ILE A 266 12.78 -5.10 0.22
CA ILE A 266 12.10 -6.20 0.91
C ILE A 266 13.09 -7.31 1.21
N SER A 267 12.98 -7.88 2.39
CA SER A 267 13.70 -9.10 2.75
C SER A 267 12.77 -10.07 3.47
N VAL A 268 12.95 -11.36 3.18
CA VAL A 268 12.22 -12.46 3.81
C VAL A 268 13.24 -13.45 4.32
N THR A 269 13.31 -13.62 5.63
CA THR A 269 14.27 -14.50 6.29
C THR A 269 13.52 -15.54 7.12
N PRO A 270 13.69 -16.85 6.88
CA PRO A 270 13.11 -17.89 7.72
C PRO A 270 13.57 -17.75 9.18
N ILE A 271 12.62 -17.79 10.12
CA ILE A 271 12.90 -17.86 11.57
C ILE A 271 12.76 -19.31 12.06
N SER A 272 11.76 -20.01 11.53
CA SER A 272 11.48 -21.42 11.80
C SER A 272 10.90 -22.08 10.57
N THR A 273 10.50 -23.34 10.67
CA THR A 273 9.81 -24.09 9.60
C THR A 273 8.42 -23.52 9.26
N SER A 274 7.80 -22.77 10.19
CA SER A 274 6.45 -22.21 10.05
C SER A 274 6.42 -20.69 9.94
N GLN A 275 7.58 -20.00 10.10
CA GLN A 275 7.63 -18.56 10.23
C GLN A 275 8.74 -17.88 9.45
N ASN A 276 8.44 -16.71 8.98
CA ASN A 276 9.37 -15.79 8.33
C ASN A 276 9.41 -14.44 9.07
N ARG A 277 10.59 -13.82 9.09
CA ARG A 277 10.74 -12.40 9.30
C ARG A 277 10.59 -11.71 7.96
N LEU A 278 9.62 -10.80 7.85
CA LEU A 278 9.42 -9.90 6.71
C LEU A 278 9.87 -8.51 7.12
N VAL A 279 10.83 -7.93 6.40
CA VAL A 279 11.22 -6.53 6.57
C VAL A 279 10.95 -5.78 5.28
N ILE A 280 10.25 -4.65 5.41
CA ILE A 280 9.96 -3.75 4.28
C ILE A 280 10.48 -2.36 4.65
N LYS A 281 11.39 -1.82 3.83
CA LYS A 281 11.96 -0.49 3.99
C LYS A 281 11.68 0.33 2.73
N ALA A 282 11.01 1.47 2.88
CA ALA A 282 10.63 2.32 1.75
C ALA A 282 10.36 3.76 2.19
N ALA A 283 10.43 4.71 1.26
CA ALA A 283 9.77 5.99 1.44
C ALA A 283 8.26 5.85 1.21
N PRO A 284 7.43 6.67 1.87
CA PRO A 284 6.01 6.75 1.55
C PRO A 284 5.82 7.27 0.13
N ALA A 285 4.81 6.77 -0.58
CA ALA A 285 4.41 7.32 -1.86
C ALA A 285 3.51 8.54 -1.66
N THR A 286 3.73 9.59 -2.45
CA THR A 286 2.82 10.74 -2.53
C THR A 286 1.73 10.44 -3.54
N ILE A 287 0.48 10.36 -3.11
CA ILE A 287 -0.67 9.98 -3.92
C ILE A 287 -1.59 11.19 -4.11
N PRO A 288 -2.11 11.42 -5.34
CA PRO A 288 -3.12 12.44 -5.56
C PRO A 288 -4.47 12.00 -4.97
N LYS A 289 -5.21 12.93 -4.37
CA LYS A 289 -6.63 12.77 -4.03
C LYS A 289 -7.48 13.35 -5.14
N PHE A 290 -8.54 12.64 -5.51
CA PHE A 290 -9.41 13.06 -6.57
C PHE A 290 -10.87 13.10 -6.10
N TYR A 291 -11.43 14.29 -6.17
CA TYR A 291 -12.84 14.56 -5.98
C TYR A 291 -13.32 15.47 -7.11
N ALA A 292 -14.38 15.08 -7.78
CA ALA A 292 -15.00 15.89 -8.82
C ALA A 292 -16.52 15.90 -8.62
N SER A 293 -17.13 17.06 -8.76
CA SER A 293 -18.56 17.23 -8.63
C SER A 293 -19.05 18.30 -9.62
N VAL A 294 -20.19 18.04 -10.26
CA VAL A 294 -20.83 18.96 -11.19
C VAL A 294 -22.34 18.99 -10.94
N PRO A 295 -23.00 20.17 -10.92
CA PRO A 295 -24.45 20.24 -10.78
C PRO A 295 -25.16 19.38 -11.82
N LYS A 296 -26.19 18.63 -11.43
CA LYS A 296 -26.95 17.75 -12.34
C LYS A 296 -27.52 18.49 -13.53
N SER A 297 -27.89 19.77 -13.35
CA SER A 297 -28.42 20.63 -14.40
C SER A 297 -27.40 21.04 -15.49
N SER A 298 -26.10 20.95 -15.20
CA SER A 298 -25.01 21.35 -16.10
C SER A 298 -24.05 20.19 -16.43
N ALA A 299 -24.36 18.98 -15.98
CA ALA A 299 -23.55 17.81 -16.28
C ALA A 299 -23.56 17.50 -17.79
N ASN A 300 -22.37 17.29 -18.34
CA ASN A 300 -22.22 16.93 -19.75
C ASN A 300 -22.68 15.48 -20.00
N GLU A 301 -22.78 15.11 -21.28
CA GLU A 301 -23.25 13.79 -21.70
C GLU A 301 -22.38 12.66 -21.16
N THR A 302 -21.05 12.82 -21.13
CA THR A 302 -20.12 11.79 -20.67
C THR A 302 -20.33 11.46 -19.19
N VAL A 303 -20.42 12.48 -18.34
CA VAL A 303 -20.73 12.32 -16.90
C VAL A 303 -22.09 11.66 -16.70
N THR A 304 -23.12 12.14 -17.42
CA THR A 304 -24.47 11.61 -17.31
C THR A 304 -24.57 10.15 -17.75
N ALA A 305 -23.90 9.79 -18.85
CA ALA A 305 -23.85 8.41 -19.35
C ALA A 305 -23.14 7.47 -18.37
N TRP A 306 -22.01 7.93 -17.79
CA TRP A 306 -21.28 7.14 -16.78
C TRP A 306 -22.13 6.89 -15.54
N VAL A 307 -22.78 7.93 -15.02
CA VAL A 307 -23.66 7.81 -13.83
C VAL A 307 -24.81 6.84 -14.10
N LYS A 308 -25.51 6.96 -15.25
CA LYS A 308 -26.61 6.05 -15.63
C LYS A 308 -26.18 4.60 -15.74
N LYS A 309 -24.94 4.36 -16.22
CA LYS A 309 -24.36 3.01 -16.35
C LYS A 309 -24.02 2.39 -14.98
N THR A 310 -23.56 3.21 -14.04
CA THR A 310 -22.93 2.75 -12.79
C THR A 310 -23.90 2.76 -11.61
N ALA A 311 -24.87 3.69 -11.58
CA ALA A 311 -25.86 3.78 -10.54
C ALA A 311 -26.78 2.55 -10.50
N ASN A 312 -27.21 2.15 -9.32
CA ASN A 312 -28.23 1.13 -9.19
C ASN A 312 -29.54 1.60 -9.81
N PRO A 313 -30.28 0.72 -10.49
CA PRO A 313 -31.59 1.08 -11.06
C PRO A 313 -32.50 1.73 -10.01
N GLY A 314 -33.09 2.88 -10.37
CA GLY A 314 -34.00 3.61 -9.48
C GLY A 314 -33.31 4.47 -8.40
N THR A 315 -32.00 4.55 -8.40
CA THR A 315 -31.26 5.49 -7.53
C THR A 315 -30.86 6.75 -8.29
N ASP A 316 -30.79 7.85 -7.59
CA ASP A 316 -30.26 9.12 -8.10
C ASP A 316 -29.05 9.53 -7.24
N PRO A 317 -27.88 8.95 -7.49
CA PRO A 317 -26.70 9.18 -6.65
C PRO A 317 -26.23 10.62 -6.76
N ASN A 318 -25.75 11.19 -5.64
CA ASN A 318 -25.07 12.48 -5.66
C ASN A 318 -23.55 12.28 -5.91
N VAL A 319 -22.84 11.81 -4.89
CA VAL A 319 -21.41 11.51 -5.02
C VAL A 319 -21.20 10.02 -4.75
N MET A 320 -20.43 9.37 -5.61
CA MET A 320 -20.11 7.95 -5.50
C MET A 320 -18.65 7.74 -5.14
N ASN A 321 -18.39 6.87 -4.16
CA ASN A 321 -17.05 6.40 -3.87
C ASN A 321 -16.65 5.31 -4.87
N VAL A 322 -15.49 5.47 -5.50
CA VAL A 322 -14.95 4.56 -6.51
C VAL A 322 -13.58 4.08 -6.05
N LEU A 323 -13.37 2.76 -6.03
CA LEU A 323 -12.14 2.18 -5.53
C LEU A 323 -11.00 2.30 -6.56
N ALA A 324 -9.90 2.90 -6.16
CA ALA A 324 -8.73 3.14 -6.99
C ALA A 324 -8.11 1.85 -7.57
N ASN A 325 -8.10 0.76 -6.80
CA ASN A 325 -7.54 -0.54 -7.19
C ASN A 325 -8.40 -1.35 -8.18
N ASN A 326 -9.62 -0.89 -8.48
CA ASN A 326 -10.45 -1.48 -9.53
C ASN A 326 -10.17 -0.91 -10.91
N TYR A 327 -9.17 -0.04 -11.04
CA TYR A 327 -8.83 0.66 -12.29
C TYR A 327 -10.03 1.33 -12.96
N PRO A 328 -10.76 2.23 -12.27
CA PRO A 328 -11.98 2.85 -12.77
C PRO A 328 -11.66 3.94 -13.81
N ILE A 329 -11.08 3.56 -14.93
CA ILE A 329 -10.60 4.50 -15.97
C ILE A 329 -11.76 5.27 -16.63
N ASP A 330 -12.91 4.65 -16.80
CA ASP A 330 -14.10 5.29 -17.36
C ASP A 330 -14.65 6.39 -16.44
N ALA A 331 -14.58 6.20 -15.12
CA ALA A 331 -14.88 7.24 -14.15
C ALA A 331 -13.91 8.42 -14.25
N LEU A 332 -12.61 8.12 -14.31
CA LEU A 332 -11.58 9.16 -14.43
C LEU A 332 -11.75 9.97 -15.74
N ILE A 333 -11.95 9.29 -16.87
CA ILE A 333 -12.20 9.96 -18.18
C ILE A 333 -13.44 10.86 -18.12
N ALA A 334 -14.50 10.43 -17.44
CA ALA A 334 -15.72 11.21 -17.34
C ALA A 334 -15.55 12.47 -16.46
N PHE A 335 -14.81 12.37 -15.36
CA PHE A 335 -14.79 13.42 -14.35
C PHE A 335 -13.49 14.25 -14.29
N ALA A 336 -12.35 13.79 -14.81
CA ALA A 336 -11.12 14.59 -14.81
C ALA A 336 -11.27 15.95 -15.49
N PRO A 337 -11.98 16.07 -16.65
CA PRO A 337 -12.20 17.37 -17.28
C PRO A 337 -12.99 18.37 -16.41
N VAL A 338 -13.85 17.86 -15.49
CA VAL A 338 -14.65 18.70 -14.57
C VAL A 338 -13.76 19.52 -13.63
N VAL A 339 -12.60 18.99 -13.28
CA VAL A 339 -11.62 19.60 -12.36
C VAL A 339 -10.31 19.99 -13.06
N ASN A 340 -10.36 20.21 -14.39
CA ASN A 340 -9.19 20.54 -15.20
C ASN A 340 -8.04 19.54 -15.05
N ASP A 341 -8.36 18.26 -14.87
CA ASP A 341 -7.41 17.17 -14.72
C ASP A 341 -6.40 17.35 -13.56
N MET A 342 -6.91 17.89 -12.47
CA MET A 342 -6.14 18.29 -11.28
C MET A 342 -6.54 17.49 -10.05
N ALA A 343 -5.56 17.14 -9.22
CA ALA A 343 -5.81 16.64 -7.87
C ALA A 343 -6.37 17.76 -6.97
N VAL A 344 -7.23 17.38 -6.02
CA VAL A 344 -7.73 18.32 -4.99
C VAL A 344 -6.76 18.44 -3.82
N ALA A 345 -5.96 17.44 -3.58
CA ALA A 345 -4.91 17.36 -2.56
C ALA A 345 -3.92 16.25 -2.90
N THR A 346 -2.87 16.14 -2.13
CA THR A 346 -1.97 14.98 -2.11
C THR A 346 -1.88 14.44 -0.68
N ILE A 347 -1.52 13.17 -0.53
CA ILE A 347 -1.27 12.55 0.77
C ILE A 347 -0.07 11.61 0.66
N SER A 348 0.78 11.60 1.66
CA SER A 348 1.90 10.66 1.76
C SER A 348 1.46 9.37 2.46
N THR A 349 1.66 8.23 1.82
CA THR A 349 1.19 6.94 2.32
C THR A 349 2.29 5.89 2.28
N TRP A 350 2.40 5.15 3.38
CA TRP A 350 3.23 3.96 3.47
C TRP A 350 2.34 2.74 3.75
N SER A 351 2.12 1.91 2.73
CA SER A 351 1.23 0.75 2.86
C SER A 351 1.58 -0.37 1.89
N VAL A 352 1.27 -1.61 2.29
CA VAL A 352 1.31 -2.82 1.45
C VAL A 352 0.11 -3.72 1.75
N ASN A 353 -0.38 -4.39 0.71
CA ASN A 353 -1.41 -5.42 0.79
C ASN A 353 -0.98 -6.66 0.00
N SER A 354 -1.40 -7.84 0.42
CA SER A 354 -1.44 -8.99 -0.50
C SER A 354 -2.47 -8.76 -1.61
N VAL A 355 -2.18 -9.29 -2.79
CA VAL A 355 -3.06 -9.20 -3.95
C VAL A 355 -3.13 -10.56 -4.64
N ASP A 356 -4.16 -10.73 -5.46
CA ASP A 356 -4.31 -11.95 -6.25
C ASP A 356 -3.13 -12.15 -7.21
N SER A 357 -2.86 -13.41 -7.51
CA SER A 357 -1.77 -13.83 -8.39
C SER A 357 -1.89 -13.20 -9.77
N GLY A 358 -0.75 -12.93 -10.40
CA GLY A 358 -0.69 -12.46 -11.77
C GLY A 358 -1.20 -13.53 -12.75
N MET A 359 -1.85 -13.08 -13.83
CA MET A 359 -2.30 -13.95 -14.92
C MET A 359 -1.20 -14.18 -15.95
N GLY A 360 -1.29 -15.28 -16.69
CA GLY A 360 -0.48 -15.53 -17.87
C GLY A 360 0.70 -16.46 -17.68
N SER A 361 1.07 -16.85 -16.45
CA SER A 361 2.16 -17.81 -16.21
C SER A 361 2.06 -18.52 -14.86
N ARG A 362 2.38 -19.82 -14.87
CA ARG A 362 2.53 -20.60 -13.62
C ARG A 362 3.62 -20.04 -12.69
N CYS A 363 4.63 -19.35 -13.23
CA CYS A 363 5.71 -18.75 -12.46
C CYS A 363 5.22 -17.61 -11.54
N LEU A 364 4.07 -17.00 -11.86
CA LEU A 364 3.44 -15.94 -11.08
C LEU A 364 2.43 -16.46 -10.04
N ASN A 365 2.18 -17.77 -10.00
CA ASN A 365 1.13 -18.39 -9.18
C ASN A 365 1.68 -19.34 -8.11
N ASP A 366 2.94 -19.21 -7.72
CA ASP A 366 3.51 -20.00 -6.62
C ASP A 366 2.97 -19.47 -5.28
N SER A 367 2.07 -20.22 -4.65
CA SER A 367 1.46 -19.89 -3.36
C SER A 367 2.27 -20.38 -2.16
N THR A 368 3.50 -20.86 -2.36
CA THR A 368 4.33 -21.38 -1.26
C THR A 368 5.25 -20.34 -0.65
N ARG A 369 5.39 -19.16 -1.28
CA ARG A 369 6.30 -18.11 -0.86
C ARG A 369 5.91 -16.75 -1.41
N LEU A 370 6.48 -15.69 -0.86
CA LEU A 370 6.34 -14.34 -1.40
C LEU A 370 7.09 -14.23 -2.74
N LEU A 371 6.41 -13.78 -3.79
CA LEU A 371 6.93 -13.68 -5.16
C LEU A 371 7.41 -12.31 -5.53
N GLY A 372 6.68 -11.27 -5.13
CA GLY A 372 7.01 -9.91 -5.48
C GLY A 372 6.12 -8.86 -4.85
N LEU A 373 6.52 -7.62 -5.07
CA LEU A 373 5.85 -6.40 -4.64
C LEU A 373 5.83 -5.41 -5.80
N VAL A 374 4.64 -4.91 -6.13
CA VAL A 374 4.45 -3.80 -7.06
C VAL A 374 4.05 -2.56 -6.29
N THR A 375 4.65 -1.41 -6.60
CA THR A 375 4.24 -0.15 -5.97
C THR A 375 4.12 0.96 -7.00
N THR A 376 3.17 1.88 -6.76
CA THR A 376 2.93 3.04 -7.62
C THR A 376 2.33 4.19 -6.80
N ASN A 377 2.55 5.42 -7.26
CA ASN A 377 1.88 6.60 -6.76
C ASN A 377 0.67 7.03 -7.64
N ALA A 378 0.29 6.24 -8.63
CA ALA A 378 -0.85 6.52 -9.51
C ALA A 378 -2.16 6.66 -8.73
N LEU A 379 -3.05 7.53 -9.20
CA LEU A 379 -4.39 7.71 -8.60
C LEU A 379 -5.20 6.41 -8.64
N ILE A 380 -5.28 5.80 -9.83
CA ILE A 380 -5.95 4.51 -10.05
C ILE A 380 -4.98 3.50 -10.65
N TYR A 381 -5.19 2.23 -10.35
CA TYR A 381 -4.26 1.16 -10.72
C TYR A 381 -4.96 -0.20 -10.77
N GLN A 382 -4.32 -1.14 -11.47
CA GLN A 382 -4.72 -2.54 -11.48
C GLN A 382 -4.44 -3.16 -10.11
N GLY A 383 -5.47 -3.69 -9.45
CA GLY A 383 -5.37 -4.24 -8.10
C GLY A 383 -4.71 -5.61 -7.98
N ASN A 384 -4.35 -6.25 -9.09
CA ASN A 384 -3.71 -7.57 -9.14
C ASN A 384 -2.22 -7.44 -9.41
N ALA A 385 -1.48 -8.56 -9.29
CA ALA A 385 -0.10 -8.63 -9.76
C ALA A 385 0.01 -8.32 -11.27
N PRO A 386 1.21 -7.96 -11.77
CA PRO A 386 1.41 -7.73 -13.20
C PRO A 386 1.04 -8.96 -14.03
N GLY A 387 0.39 -8.74 -15.17
CA GLY A 387 0.11 -9.78 -16.15
C GLY A 387 1.34 -10.04 -17.02
N PHE A 388 1.59 -11.29 -17.42
CA PHE A 388 2.66 -11.63 -18.36
C PHE A 388 2.07 -11.93 -19.75
N THR A 389 2.34 -11.04 -20.71
CA THR A 389 1.79 -11.10 -22.05
C THR A 389 2.87 -10.71 -23.07
N ASP A 390 3.01 -11.48 -24.15
CA ASP A 390 3.97 -11.21 -25.24
C ASP A 390 5.41 -10.98 -24.76
N GLY A 391 5.84 -11.76 -23.77
CA GLY A 391 7.19 -11.67 -23.24
C GLY A 391 7.46 -10.41 -22.42
N ALA A 392 6.44 -9.77 -21.87
CA ALA A 392 6.56 -8.61 -21.01
C ALA A 392 5.58 -8.68 -19.81
N LEU A 393 5.92 -8.00 -18.74
CA LEU A 393 5.05 -7.77 -17.59
C LEU A 393 4.32 -6.45 -17.80
N ASP A 394 2.99 -6.51 -17.89
CA ASP A 394 2.13 -5.36 -18.09
C ASP A 394 1.42 -4.98 -16.79
N TYR A 395 1.36 -3.68 -16.51
CA TYR A 395 0.66 -3.11 -15.34
C TYR A 395 -0.05 -1.81 -15.73
N LYS A 396 -1.35 -1.74 -15.46
CA LYS A 396 -2.18 -0.58 -15.80
C LYS A 396 -2.25 0.40 -14.65
N VAL A 397 -1.99 1.67 -14.95
CA VAL A 397 -2.11 2.80 -14.02
C VAL A 397 -2.76 3.97 -14.75
N ALA A 398 -3.40 4.87 -14.00
CA ALA A 398 -3.82 6.16 -14.53
C ALA A 398 -3.95 7.18 -13.40
N GLY A 399 -4.02 8.45 -13.75
CA GLY A 399 -4.17 9.53 -12.78
C GLY A 399 -4.43 10.85 -13.44
N VAL A 400 -4.52 11.89 -12.63
CA VAL A 400 -4.57 13.27 -13.08
C VAL A 400 -3.18 13.77 -13.47
N HIS A 401 -3.13 14.74 -14.37
CA HIS A 401 -1.87 15.30 -14.84
C HIS A 401 -1.27 16.34 -13.89
N PHE A 402 -2.08 16.97 -13.07
CA PHE A 402 -1.65 18.12 -12.28
C PHE A 402 -1.87 17.92 -10.78
N ASN A 403 -0.91 18.42 -10.02
CA ASN A 403 -1.01 18.63 -8.58
C ASN A 403 -2.00 19.78 -8.28
N PRO A 404 -2.40 19.97 -6.98
CA PRO A 404 -3.26 21.08 -6.58
C PRO A 404 -2.66 22.47 -6.88
N ASP A 405 -1.34 22.58 -6.95
CA ASP A 405 -0.59 23.80 -7.29
C ASP A 405 -0.39 24.01 -8.81
N LYS A 406 -0.99 23.17 -9.65
CA LYS A 406 -0.90 23.11 -11.11
C LYS A 406 0.45 22.66 -11.66
N SER A 407 1.38 22.23 -10.84
CA SER A 407 2.58 21.55 -11.32
C SER A 407 2.22 20.17 -11.90
N GLU A 408 3.03 19.66 -12.84
CA GLU A 408 2.81 18.32 -13.39
C GLU A 408 3.01 17.26 -12.30
N PHE A 409 2.12 16.27 -12.26
CA PHE A 409 2.23 15.14 -11.36
C PHE A 409 3.10 14.05 -12.00
N SER A 410 4.23 13.74 -11.36
CA SER A 410 5.19 12.76 -11.85
C SER A 410 4.87 11.35 -11.39
N GLY A 411 4.70 10.43 -12.34
CA GLY A 411 4.43 9.02 -12.08
C GLY A 411 5.65 8.25 -11.61
N GLN A 412 5.40 7.28 -10.73
CA GLN A 412 6.37 6.30 -10.25
C GLN A 412 5.78 4.90 -10.28
N TYR A 413 6.63 3.94 -10.65
CA TYR A 413 6.33 2.52 -10.64
C TYR A 413 7.56 1.76 -10.18
N ASN A 414 7.41 0.87 -9.20
CA ASN A 414 8.46 -0.02 -8.77
C ASN A 414 7.98 -1.47 -8.85
N LEU A 415 8.83 -2.32 -9.35
CA LEU A 415 8.66 -3.77 -9.36
C LEU A 415 9.82 -4.40 -8.59
N THR A 416 9.51 -5.06 -7.50
CA THR A 416 10.45 -5.91 -6.77
C THR A 416 9.94 -7.34 -6.88
N MET A 417 10.70 -8.25 -7.48
CA MET A 417 10.31 -9.64 -7.66
C MET A 417 11.50 -10.56 -7.42
N ARG A 418 11.22 -11.80 -7.05
CA ARG A 418 12.28 -12.80 -6.88
C ARG A 418 12.99 -13.05 -8.20
N SER A 419 14.30 -13.11 -8.15
CA SER A 419 15.15 -13.34 -9.34
C SER A 419 14.83 -14.66 -10.04
N ASP A 420 14.50 -15.70 -9.28
CA ASP A 420 14.14 -17.01 -9.82
C ASP A 420 12.74 -17.00 -10.50
N VAL A 421 11.81 -16.18 -10.03
CA VAL A 421 10.53 -15.95 -10.71
C VAL A 421 10.75 -15.24 -12.04
N ALA A 422 11.60 -14.21 -12.08
CA ALA A 422 11.98 -13.53 -13.31
C ALA A 422 12.58 -14.50 -14.32
N ARG A 423 13.52 -15.33 -13.87
CA ARG A 423 14.15 -16.35 -14.73
C ARG A 423 13.19 -17.42 -15.22
N CYS A 424 12.26 -17.84 -14.36
CA CYS A 424 11.20 -18.76 -14.73
C CYS A 424 10.33 -18.20 -15.87
N LEU A 425 9.92 -16.93 -15.76
CA LEU A 425 9.07 -16.26 -16.75
C LEU A 425 9.69 -16.17 -18.14
N TYR A 426 10.98 -15.84 -18.19
CA TYR A 426 11.68 -15.54 -19.43
C TYR A 426 12.59 -16.71 -19.91
N GLY A 427 12.71 -17.80 -19.13
CA GLY A 427 13.61 -18.90 -19.45
C GLY A 427 15.09 -18.52 -19.41
N PHE A 428 15.47 -17.58 -18.56
CA PHE A 428 16.83 -17.05 -18.48
C PHE A 428 17.78 -17.94 -17.64
N SER A 429 19.06 -17.85 -17.96
CA SER A 429 20.15 -18.39 -17.12
C SER A 429 20.42 -17.52 -15.89
N ASN A 430 21.45 -17.88 -15.12
CA ASN A 430 21.91 -17.07 -13.98
C ASN A 430 22.76 -15.82 -14.39
N ALA A 431 22.92 -15.55 -15.69
CA ALA A 431 23.60 -14.34 -16.14
C ALA A 431 22.83 -13.06 -15.73
N PRO A 432 23.51 -11.93 -15.64
CA PRO A 432 22.88 -10.65 -15.31
C PRO A 432 21.71 -10.33 -16.24
N LEU A 433 20.68 -9.68 -15.67
CA LEU A 433 19.50 -9.25 -16.39
C LEU A 433 19.58 -7.76 -16.75
N GLN A 434 18.88 -7.38 -17.80
CA GLN A 434 18.61 -6.00 -18.19
C GLN A 434 17.09 -5.81 -18.28
N ALA A 435 16.61 -4.58 -18.07
CA ALA A 435 15.21 -4.25 -18.20
C ALA A 435 15.01 -3.10 -19.19
N THR A 436 13.92 -3.15 -19.93
CA THR A 436 13.39 -2.00 -20.65
C THR A 436 11.99 -1.73 -20.11
N VAL A 437 11.75 -0.50 -19.66
CA VAL A 437 10.43 -0.07 -19.23
C VAL A 437 9.86 0.86 -20.28
N THR A 438 8.75 0.45 -20.85
CA THR A 438 8.02 1.24 -21.82
C THR A 438 6.70 1.68 -21.19
N VAL A 439 6.40 2.96 -21.29
CA VAL A 439 5.12 3.54 -20.87
C VAL A 439 4.32 3.81 -22.13
N THR A 440 3.29 3.00 -22.39
CA THR A 440 2.46 3.10 -23.60
C THR A 440 1.18 3.85 -23.26
N TYR A 441 0.90 4.92 -23.96
CA TYR A 441 -0.31 5.74 -23.82
C TYR A 441 -1.39 5.28 -24.80
N GLY A 442 -2.66 5.64 -24.55
CA GLY A 442 -3.81 5.24 -25.37
C GLY A 442 -3.73 5.64 -26.86
N GLY A 443 -2.84 6.56 -27.25
CA GLY A 443 -2.53 6.94 -28.62
C GLY A 443 -1.46 6.09 -29.31
N GLY A 444 -0.91 5.07 -28.64
CA GLY A 444 0.12 4.20 -29.20
C GLY A 444 1.55 4.74 -29.10
N GLU A 445 1.75 5.96 -28.62
CA GLU A 445 3.08 6.49 -28.36
C GLU A 445 3.69 5.83 -27.10
N ALA A 446 4.91 5.33 -27.26
CA ALA A 446 5.67 4.74 -26.16
C ALA A 446 6.81 5.66 -25.74
N LYS A 447 6.88 6.01 -24.46
CA LYS A 447 8.02 6.72 -23.89
C LYS A 447 8.82 5.78 -22.99
N ILE A 448 10.14 5.87 -23.04
CA ILE A 448 11.01 5.16 -22.11
C ILE A 448 11.06 6.00 -20.83
N ALA A 449 10.55 5.46 -19.73
CA ALA A 449 10.67 6.07 -18.42
C ALA A 449 12.13 5.96 -17.92
N THR A 450 12.55 6.94 -17.13
CA THR A 450 13.83 6.81 -16.38
C THR A 450 13.76 5.54 -15.55
N GLN A 451 14.71 4.64 -15.76
CA GLN A 451 14.72 3.34 -15.10
C GLN A 451 16.04 3.09 -14.39
N ASN A 452 15.94 2.45 -13.25
CA ASN A 452 17.07 1.87 -12.53
C ASN A 452 16.71 0.43 -12.16
N MET A 453 17.60 -0.50 -12.48
CA MET A 453 17.43 -1.91 -12.17
C MET A 453 18.65 -2.43 -11.42
N THR A 454 18.39 -3.13 -10.34
CA THR A 454 19.41 -3.83 -9.56
C THR A 454 18.97 -5.25 -9.25
N GLU A 455 19.92 -6.17 -9.13
CA GLU A 455 19.68 -7.53 -8.67
C GLU A 455 20.60 -7.81 -7.48
N SER A 456 20.02 -8.09 -6.32
CA SER A 456 20.75 -8.41 -5.08
C SER A 456 19.91 -9.31 -4.17
N ASP A 457 20.56 -10.17 -3.42
CA ASP A 457 19.94 -11.01 -2.38
C ASP A 457 18.77 -11.85 -2.88
N GLY A 458 18.80 -12.26 -4.16
CA GLY A 458 17.75 -13.04 -4.79
C GLY A 458 16.52 -12.23 -5.21
N TRP A 459 16.62 -10.90 -5.21
CA TRP A 459 15.57 -9.98 -5.65
C TRP A 459 16.02 -9.11 -6.81
N LEU A 460 15.18 -9.06 -7.84
CA LEU A 460 15.25 -8.09 -8.92
C LEU A 460 14.43 -6.86 -8.48
N LYS A 461 15.02 -5.69 -8.52
CA LYS A 461 14.40 -4.41 -8.18
C LYS A 461 14.46 -3.49 -9.39
N LEU A 462 13.32 -2.99 -9.81
CA LEU A 462 13.18 -2.07 -10.92
C LEU A 462 12.40 -0.84 -10.46
N ASN A 463 12.93 0.32 -10.75
CA ASN A 463 12.27 1.61 -10.52
C ASN A 463 12.12 2.33 -11.85
N ALA A 464 10.92 2.80 -12.16
CA ALA A 464 10.60 3.67 -13.28
C ALA A 464 9.90 4.93 -12.76
N ALA A 465 10.37 6.10 -13.19
CA ALA A 465 9.87 7.39 -12.74
C ALA A 465 9.87 8.43 -13.87
N GLY A 466 9.21 9.56 -13.64
CA GLY A 466 9.22 10.69 -14.57
C GLY A 466 8.27 10.54 -15.75
N PHE A 467 7.23 9.73 -15.64
CA PHE A 467 6.17 9.64 -16.64
C PHE A 467 4.89 10.35 -16.18
N THR A 468 4.05 10.73 -17.16
CA THR A 468 2.75 11.36 -16.90
C THR A 468 1.62 10.32 -16.95
N PHE A 469 0.46 10.64 -16.37
CA PHE A 469 -0.63 9.67 -16.17
C PHE A 469 -1.75 9.69 -17.22
N SER A 470 -1.46 9.92 -18.48
CA SER A 470 -2.47 9.79 -19.55
C SER A 470 -2.91 8.33 -19.78
N ALA A 471 -3.39 7.65 -18.74
CA ALA A 471 -3.79 6.23 -18.76
C ALA A 471 -2.73 5.27 -19.33
N PRO A 472 -1.48 5.30 -18.88
CA PRO A 472 -0.44 4.46 -19.44
C PRO A 472 -0.59 2.99 -19.01
N THR A 473 -0.17 2.09 -19.90
CA THR A 473 0.23 0.73 -19.53
C THR A 473 1.74 0.72 -19.36
N ILE A 474 2.21 0.33 -18.18
CA ILE A 474 3.63 0.16 -17.90
C ILE A 474 4.01 -1.26 -18.33
N ARG A 475 4.87 -1.36 -19.33
CA ARG A 475 5.35 -2.63 -19.88
C ARG A 475 6.80 -2.83 -19.52
N VAL A 476 7.11 -3.86 -18.75
CA VAL A 476 8.47 -4.24 -18.35
C VAL A 476 8.90 -5.46 -19.15
N LYS A 477 9.93 -5.30 -19.99
CA LYS A 477 10.56 -6.40 -20.71
C LYS A 477 11.96 -6.64 -20.15
N LEU A 478 12.22 -7.85 -19.68
CA LEU A 478 13.54 -8.28 -19.26
C LEU A 478 14.29 -8.89 -20.46
N SER A 479 15.61 -8.78 -20.45
CA SER A 479 16.50 -9.38 -21.43
C SER A 479 17.80 -9.82 -20.77
N GLN A 480 18.48 -10.74 -21.44
CA GLN A 480 19.87 -11.07 -21.10
C GLN A 480 20.78 -10.66 -22.25
N PRO A 481 21.94 -10.04 -21.99
CA PRO A 481 22.97 -9.87 -22.99
C PRO A 481 23.35 -11.24 -23.58
N LYS A 482 23.46 -11.34 -24.90
CA LYS A 482 24.07 -12.53 -25.51
C LYS A 482 25.50 -12.60 -25.00
N VAL A 483 25.85 -13.68 -24.32
CA VAL A 483 27.26 -13.99 -24.02
C VAL A 483 27.87 -14.33 -25.35
N GLU A 484 28.71 -13.45 -25.91
CA GLU A 484 29.55 -13.83 -27.01
C GLU A 484 30.47 -14.97 -26.52
N PRO A 485 30.54 -16.10 -27.28
CA PRO A 485 31.47 -17.16 -26.91
C PRO A 485 32.88 -16.55 -26.77
N ALA A 486 33.51 -16.78 -25.63
CA ALA A 486 34.89 -16.35 -25.44
C ALA A 486 35.71 -16.84 -26.66
N VAL A 487 36.26 -15.89 -27.41
CA VAL A 487 37.14 -16.21 -28.53
C VAL A 487 38.27 -17.07 -27.94
N ALA A 488 38.32 -18.35 -28.36
CA ALA A 488 39.37 -19.25 -27.93
C ALA A 488 40.71 -18.57 -28.18
N PRO A 489 41.62 -18.55 -27.21
CA PRO A 489 42.94 -17.93 -27.43
C PRO A 489 43.58 -18.59 -28.63
N ALA A 490 44.07 -17.76 -29.55
CA ALA A 490 44.76 -18.23 -30.76
C ALA A 490 45.87 -19.19 -30.33
N PRO A 491 46.06 -20.34 -31.01
CA PRO A 491 47.09 -21.28 -30.64
C PRO A 491 48.45 -20.57 -30.71
N THR A 492 49.16 -20.57 -29.61
CA THR A 492 50.51 -20.01 -29.47
C THR A 492 51.38 -20.77 -30.46
N ALA A 493 51.95 -20.07 -31.45
CA ALA A 493 52.89 -20.65 -32.40
C ALA A 493 54.05 -21.30 -31.64
N GLN A 494 54.23 -22.60 -31.80
CA GLN A 494 55.39 -23.32 -31.26
C GLN A 494 56.62 -22.75 -31.91
N PRO A 495 57.74 -22.50 -31.17
CA PRO A 495 58.98 -22.08 -31.74
C PRO A 495 59.57 -23.20 -32.65
N VAL A 496 59.79 -22.88 -33.87
CA VAL A 496 60.51 -23.77 -34.83
C VAL A 496 61.92 -24.01 -34.33
N ALA A 497 62.24 -25.27 -33.99
CA ALA A 497 63.60 -25.65 -33.63
C ALA A 497 64.53 -25.46 -34.84
N SER A 498 65.48 -24.61 -34.66
CA SER A 498 66.60 -24.45 -35.63
C SER A 498 67.40 -25.75 -35.68
N ALA A 499 67.62 -26.32 -36.88
CA ALA A 499 68.52 -27.45 -37.09
C ALA A 499 69.95 -27.00 -36.94
N PRO A 500 70.88 -27.83 -36.38
CA PRO A 500 72.28 -27.51 -36.32
C PRO A 500 72.94 -27.73 -37.68
N VAL A 501 73.87 -26.82 -38.06
CA VAL A 501 74.81 -26.93 -39.16
C VAL A 501 76.03 -27.75 -38.74
#